data_538ea93c813e4ba20c4873f6d22d0565
#
_entry.id   538ea93c813e4ba20c4873f6d22d0565
#
_cell.length_a   1.000
_cell.length_b   1.000
_cell.length_c   1.000
_cell.angle_alpha   90.00
_cell.angle_beta   90.00
_cell.angle_gamma   90.00
#
_symmetry.space_group_name_H-M   'P 1'
#
loop_
_entity.id
_entity.type
_entity.pdbx_description
1 polymer ?
#
loop_
_entity_poly.entity_id
_entity_poly.type
_entity_poly.pdbx_seq_one_letter_code
_entity_poly.pdbx_strand_id
1 'polypeptide(L)'
;SIIWGVGGALALFFVANMVVEQFPDDWKKRLLPFIFVGPAIAILAWYLLIPVLRTFYASLFDAKGEVFVGLENYIYAFTSKAMLESFRNNLLWLIVGTGLSVGFGLLIATLADRADPVFETVVKALIFMPMAISMVGASVIWKFVYEFRPPGAEQIGLLNAIVTGLGGKPQAWLLVQPWNTLFLIAIVVWLQTGYAMVIISAALKGVPAELLEAGRIDGANELQVFFKIVVPYIRGTLVTVSTTVILFTLKIFDVVQSMTGGNFGTQVIANEQYTQMFRAFNYGRGSAIAVVLLIAVIPVMYYNLRQFSRQTEAF
;
A
#
# COMPACT_ATOMS: atom_id res chain seq x y z
N SER A 1 3.96 33.32 -5.86
CA SER A 1 3.86 32.53 -4.59
C SER A 1 5.11 31.68 -4.33
N ILE A 2 5.68 30.98 -5.31
CA ILE A 2 6.86 30.11 -5.16
C ILE A 2 8.09 30.92 -4.71
N ILE A 3 8.34 32.09 -5.32
CA ILE A 3 9.48 32.95 -4.99
C ILE A 3 9.42 33.41 -3.52
N TRP A 4 8.23 33.76 -3.02
CA TRP A 4 8.02 34.13 -1.62
C TRP A 4 8.19 32.95 -0.66
N GLY A 5 7.78 31.74 -1.06
CA GLY A 5 7.96 30.54 -0.26
C GLY A 5 9.43 30.14 -0.14
N VAL A 6 10.12 30.06 -1.24
CA VAL A 6 11.56 29.70 -1.26
C VAL A 6 12.40 30.83 -0.64
N GLY A 7 12.14 32.09 -0.99
CA GLY A 7 12.84 33.23 -0.41
C GLY A 7 12.61 33.39 1.08
N GLY A 8 11.38 33.14 1.55
CA GLY A 8 11.05 33.12 2.98
C GLY A 8 11.77 32.02 3.77
N ALA A 9 11.84 30.80 3.19
CA ALA A 9 12.56 29.69 3.81
C ALA A 9 14.06 29.98 3.89
N LEU A 10 14.67 30.46 2.80
CA LEU A 10 16.10 30.85 2.78
C LEU A 10 16.40 31.96 3.79
N ALA A 11 15.55 32.99 3.84
CA ALA A 11 15.69 34.09 4.80
C ALA A 11 15.57 33.59 6.27
N LEU A 12 14.65 32.68 6.55
CA LEU A 12 14.48 32.07 7.86
C LEU A 12 15.72 31.30 8.28
N PHE A 13 16.27 30.46 7.42
CA PHE A 13 17.50 29.72 7.70
C PHE A 13 18.71 30.64 7.86
N PHE A 14 18.84 31.67 7.01
CA PHE A 14 19.91 32.64 7.10
C PHE A 14 19.88 33.41 8.42
N VAL A 15 18.73 33.96 8.80
CA VAL A 15 18.55 34.69 10.06
C VAL A 15 18.78 33.78 11.26
N ALA A 16 18.25 32.56 11.24
CA ALA A 16 18.41 31.61 12.33
C ALA A 16 19.90 31.19 12.49
N ASN A 17 20.62 30.97 11.39
CA ASN A 17 22.06 30.69 11.43
C ASN A 17 22.84 31.88 12.00
N MET A 18 22.54 33.11 11.55
CA MET A 18 23.18 34.34 12.03
C MET A 18 22.98 34.54 13.55
N VAL A 19 21.80 34.17 14.05
CA VAL A 19 21.52 34.22 15.50
C VAL A 19 22.34 33.17 16.26
N VAL A 20 22.45 31.94 15.75
CA VAL A 20 23.19 30.87 16.42
C VAL A 20 24.70 31.09 16.39
N GLU A 21 25.22 31.76 15.38
CA GLU A 21 26.64 32.11 15.31
C GLU A 21 27.09 33.05 16.46
N GLN A 22 26.16 33.72 17.14
CA GLN A 22 26.44 34.56 18.29
C GLN A 22 26.58 33.79 19.63
N PHE A 23 26.24 32.50 19.66
CA PHE A 23 26.34 31.66 20.85
C PHE A 23 27.72 30.96 20.97
N PRO A 24 28.13 30.59 22.22
CA PRO A 24 29.33 29.78 22.44
C PRO A 24 29.28 28.44 21.65
N ASP A 25 30.46 27.91 21.29
CA ASP A 25 30.57 26.73 20.41
C ASP A 25 29.80 25.49 20.90
N ASP A 26 29.67 25.26 22.19
CA ASP A 26 28.92 24.15 22.75
C ASP A 26 27.41 24.28 22.51
N TRP A 27 26.88 25.48 22.58
CA TRP A 27 25.49 25.78 22.29
C TRP A 27 25.23 25.78 20.79
N LYS A 28 26.17 26.29 20.00
CA LYS A 28 26.10 26.27 18.54
C LYS A 28 25.95 24.85 18.01
N LYS A 29 26.79 23.91 18.46
CA LYS A 29 26.70 22.49 18.07
C LYS A 29 25.36 21.83 18.43
N ARG A 30 24.76 22.24 19.55
CA ARG A 30 23.46 21.72 19.99
C ARG A 30 22.26 22.35 19.26
N LEU A 31 22.34 23.64 18.93
CA LEU A 31 21.21 24.39 18.34
C LEU A 31 21.16 24.25 16.80
N LEU A 32 22.31 24.06 16.14
CA LEU A 32 22.37 23.94 14.68
C LEU A 32 21.42 22.87 14.11
N PRO A 33 21.35 21.63 14.63
CA PRO A 33 20.41 20.63 14.14
C PRO A 33 18.95 21.06 14.23
N PHE A 34 18.59 21.75 15.33
CA PHE A 34 17.22 22.24 15.54
C PHE A 34 16.85 23.38 14.60
N ILE A 35 17.80 24.19 14.15
CA ILE A 35 17.54 25.25 13.18
C ILE A 35 17.28 24.66 11.80
N PHE A 36 18.06 23.67 11.37
CA PHE A 36 17.90 23.07 10.05
C PHE A 36 16.71 22.12 9.99
N VAL A 37 16.47 21.34 11.02
CA VAL A 37 15.42 20.31 11.04
C VAL A 37 14.14 20.81 11.73
N GLY A 38 14.26 21.75 12.68
CA GLY A 38 13.15 22.26 13.49
C GLY A 38 11.97 22.81 12.69
N PRO A 39 12.16 23.69 11.70
CA PRO A 39 11.04 24.20 10.89
C PRO A 39 10.29 23.08 10.15
N ALA A 40 11.00 22.11 9.60
CA ALA A 40 10.38 20.95 8.94
C ALA A 40 9.58 20.10 9.95
N ILE A 41 10.17 19.81 11.12
CA ILE A 41 9.46 19.09 12.20
C ILE A 41 8.27 19.88 12.70
N ALA A 42 8.39 21.19 12.87
CA ALA A 42 7.27 22.02 13.31
C ALA A 42 6.11 22.02 12.32
N ILE A 43 6.39 22.12 11.02
CA ILE A 43 5.38 22.02 9.96
C ILE A 43 4.73 20.62 9.96
N LEU A 44 5.52 19.55 10.03
CA LEU A 44 5.01 18.19 10.11
C LEU A 44 4.15 17.97 11.36
N ALA A 45 4.60 18.46 12.52
CA ALA A 45 3.83 18.37 13.76
C ALA A 45 2.50 19.12 13.65
N TRP A 46 2.51 20.32 13.09
CA TRP A 46 1.30 21.12 12.89
C TRP A 46 0.29 20.45 11.97
N TYR A 47 0.73 19.98 10.80
CA TYR A 47 -0.17 19.45 9.78
C TYR A 47 -0.47 17.96 9.92
N LEU A 48 0.31 17.19 10.67
CA LEU A 48 0.08 15.75 10.87
C LEU A 48 -0.34 15.43 12.30
N LEU A 49 0.41 15.89 13.32
CA LEU A 49 0.14 15.52 14.72
C LEU A 49 -1.16 16.15 15.24
N ILE A 50 -1.39 17.44 14.94
CA ILE A 50 -2.61 18.11 15.41
C ILE A 50 -3.88 17.48 14.83
N PRO A 51 -4.01 17.20 13.50
CA PRO A 51 -5.16 16.47 12.98
C PRO A 51 -5.34 15.07 13.57
N VAL A 52 -4.25 14.33 13.83
CA VAL A 52 -4.33 13.03 14.49
C VAL A 52 -4.92 13.17 15.90
N LEU A 53 -4.41 14.13 16.71
CA LEU A 53 -4.94 14.38 18.07
C LEU A 53 -6.42 14.80 18.03
N ARG A 54 -6.81 15.65 17.07
CA ARG A 54 -8.21 16.03 16.85
C ARG A 54 -9.08 14.85 16.49
N THR A 55 -8.58 13.92 15.65
CA THR A 55 -9.28 12.69 15.29
C THR A 55 -9.49 11.80 16.52
N PHE A 56 -8.46 11.63 17.36
CA PHE A 56 -8.61 10.93 18.63
C PHE A 56 -9.66 11.60 19.55
N TYR A 57 -9.62 12.90 19.66
CA TYR A 57 -10.60 13.65 20.44
C TYR A 57 -12.01 13.46 19.89
N ALA A 58 -12.20 13.66 18.57
CA ALA A 58 -13.50 13.53 17.91
C ALA A 58 -14.06 12.10 18.00
N SER A 59 -13.21 11.08 18.08
CA SER A 59 -13.64 9.68 18.20
C SER A 59 -14.39 9.37 19.51
N LEU A 60 -14.26 10.21 20.53
CA LEU A 60 -14.91 10.08 21.83
C LEU A 60 -16.25 10.83 21.91
N PHE A 61 -16.64 11.51 20.83
CA PHE A 61 -17.86 12.29 20.77
C PHE A 61 -18.88 11.67 19.80
N ASP A 62 -20.12 12.16 19.88
CA ASP A 62 -21.24 11.73 19.04
C ASP A 62 -21.05 12.08 17.54
N ALA A 63 -22.07 11.83 16.74
CA ALA A 63 -22.06 12.10 15.32
C ALA A 63 -21.73 13.56 14.96
N LYS A 64 -22.14 14.52 15.80
CA LYS A 64 -21.93 15.96 15.57
C LYS A 64 -20.70 16.54 16.29
N GLY A 65 -20.11 15.77 17.22
CA GLY A 65 -19.01 16.24 18.05
C GLY A 65 -19.47 17.09 19.24
N GLU A 66 -20.74 17.00 19.63
CA GLU A 66 -21.35 17.83 20.68
C GLU A 66 -21.40 17.11 22.04
N VAL A 67 -21.73 15.79 22.02
CA VAL A 67 -21.92 14.99 23.23
C VAL A 67 -20.79 14.00 23.39
N PHE A 68 -20.20 13.96 24.58
CA PHE A 68 -19.18 12.96 24.92
C PHE A 68 -19.82 11.59 25.12
N VAL A 69 -19.48 10.62 24.26
CA VAL A 69 -20.01 9.25 24.27
C VAL A 69 -18.97 8.20 24.69
N GLY A 70 -17.76 8.64 25.05
CA GLY A 70 -16.69 7.76 25.49
C GLY A 70 -16.30 6.74 24.41
N LEU A 71 -16.39 5.46 24.71
CA LEU A 71 -15.96 4.36 23.83
C LEU A 71 -17.07 3.78 22.92
N GLU A 72 -18.27 4.35 22.87
CA GLU A 72 -19.39 3.83 22.06
C GLU A 72 -19.02 3.69 20.58
N ASN A 73 -18.28 4.65 20.02
CA ASN A 73 -17.83 4.59 18.62
C ASN A 73 -16.85 3.44 18.37
N TYR A 74 -16.03 3.09 19.36
CA TYR A 74 -15.14 1.94 19.29
C TYR A 74 -15.90 0.62 19.45
N ILE A 75 -16.94 0.57 20.30
CA ILE A 75 -17.84 -0.58 20.38
C ILE A 75 -18.45 -0.81 19.00
N TYR A 76 -18.97 0.23 18.35
CA TYR A 76 -19.45 0.13 16.96
C TYR A 76 -18.37 -0.42 16.01
N ALA A 77 -17.14 0.10 16.08
CA ALA A 77 -16.04 -0.30 15.20
C ALA A 77 -15.68 -1.79 15.35
N PHE A 78 -15.87 -2.41 16.53
CA PHE A 78 -15.52 -3.81 16.75
C PHE A 78 -16.73 -4.77 16.78
N THR A 79 -17.96 -4.28 16.74
CA THR A 79 -19.15 -5.13 16.85
C THR A 79 -20.12 -5.01 15.68
N SER A 80 -20.09 -3.92 14.92
CA SER A 80 -21.02 -3.75 13.80
C SER A 80 -20.72 -4.72 12.65
N LYS A 81 -21.78 -5.22 12.01
CA LYS A 81 -21.68 -6.16 10.89
C LYS A 81 -20.81 -5.59 9.75
N ALA A 82 -20.96 -4.30 9.43
CA ALA A 82 -20.19 -3.64 8.38
C ALA A 82 -18.68 -3.64 8.70
N MET A 83 -18.31 -3.38 9.96
CA MET A 83 -16.91 -3.37 10.38
C MET A 83 -16.33 -4.79 10.44
N LEU A 84 -17.08 -5.78 10.94
CA LEU A 84 -16.61 -7.17 10.95
C LEU A 84 -16.40 -7.71 9.53
N GLU A 85 -17.28 -7.38 8.60
CA GLU A 85 -17.09 -7.64 7.18
C GLU A 85 -15.84 -6.94 6.63
N SER A 86 -15.66 -5.66 6.98
CA SER A 86 -14.49 -4.88 6.59
C SER A 86 -13.18 -5.48 7.11
N PHE A 87 -13.11 -5.93 8.35
CA PHE A 87 -11.93 -6.61 8.91
C PHE A 87 -11.62 -7.90 8.15
N ARG A 88 -12.62 -8.74 7.92
CA ARG A 88 -12.46 -9.98 7.15
C ARG A 88 -11.92 -9.70 5.74
N ASN A 89 -12.51 -8.73 5.06
CA ASN A 89 -12.08 -8.38 3.70
C ASN A 89 -10.68 -7.76 3.71
N ASN A 90 -10.35 -6.85 4.63
CA ASN A 90 -9.00 -6.32 4.75
C ASN A 90 -7.96 -7.43 4.98
N LEU A 91 -8.28 -8.44 5.81
CA LEU A 91 -7.39 -9.59 6.00
C LEU A 91 -7.20 -10.37 4.69
N LEU A 92 -8.28 -10.59 3.93
CA LEU A 92 -8.20 -11.21 2.61
C LEU A 92 -7.32 -10.38 1.64
N TRP A 93 -7.51 -9.07 1.61
CA TRP A 93 -6.67 -8.14 0.84
C TRP A 93 -5.19 -8.23 1.24
N LEU A 94 -4.89 -8.27 2.53
CA LEU A 94 -3.52 -8.36 3.04
C LEU A 94 -2.86 -9.69 2.64
N ILE A 95 -3.54 -10.80 2.82
CA ILE A 95 -2.97 -12.12 2.54
C ILE A 95 -2.88 -12.38 1.04
N VAL A 96 -4.00 -12.27 0.34
CA VAL A 96 -4.08 -12.64 -1.09
C VAL A 96 -3.46 -11.54 -1.96
N GLY A 97 -3.79 -10.27 -1.71
CA GLY A 97 -3.27 -9.15 -2.48
C GLY A 97 -1.75 -9.03 -2.37
N THR A 98 -1.20 -9.08 -1.15
CA THR A 98 0.26 -9.04 -0.95
C THR A 98 0.92 -10.30 -1.47
N GLY A 99 0.39 -11.48 -1.11
CA GLY A 99 0.97 -12.76 -1.51
C GLY A 99 1.06 -12.92 -3.03
N LEU A 100 -0.01 -12.59 -3.75
CA LEU A 100 0.00 -12.66 -5.22
C LEU A 100 0.88 -11.58 -5.86
N SER A 101 0.85 -10.33 -5.36
CA SER A 101 1.69 -9.26 -5.93
C SER A 101 3.18 -9.58 -5.79
N VAL A 102 3.62 -10.01 -4.60
CA VAL A 102 5.02 -10.38 -4.35
C VAL A 102 5.38 -11.69 -5.04
N GLY A 103 4.49 -12.68 -5.02
CA GLY A 103 4.69 -13.97 -5.68
C GLY A 103 4.84 -13.84 -7.19
N PHE A 104 3.92 -13.11 -7.86
CA PHE A 104 4.05 -12.84 -9.29
C PHE A 104 5.25 -11.93 -9.59
N GLY A 105 5.54 -10.95 -8.74
CA GLY A 105 6.74 -10.12 -8.86
C GLY A 105 8.02 -10.95 -8.84
N LEU A 106 8.16 -11.87 -7.88
CA LEU A 106 9.29 -12.80 -7.77
C LEU A 106 9.36 -13.76 -8.97
N LEU A 107 8.22 -14.34 -9.36
CA LEU A 107 8.15 -15.25 -10.50
C LEU A 107 8.61 -14.55 -11.80
N ILE A 108 8.03 -13.38 -12.09
CA ILE A 108 8.34 -12.66 -13.33
C ILE A 108 9.78 -12.13 -13.30
N ALA A 109 10.27 -11.61 -12.16
CA ALA A 109 11.66 -11.20 -12.02
C ALA A 109 12.61 -12.35 -12.33
N THR A 110 12.36 -13.54 -11.75
CA THR A 110 13.21 -14.72 -11.94
C THR A 110 13.18 -15.23 -13.39
N LEU A 111 12.03 -15.19 -14.06
CA LEU A 111 11.92 -15.62 -15.45
C LEU A 111 12.53 -14.58 -16.40
N ALA A 112 12.31 -13.30 -16.16
CA ALA A 112 12.84 -12.22 -16.98
C ALA A 112 14.37 -12.14 -16.92
N ASP A 113 14.99 -12.33 -15.74
CA ASP A 113 16.45 -12.30 -15.59
C ASP A 113 17.18 -13.45 -16.29
N ARG A 114 16.46 -14.51 -16.70
CA ARG A 114 16.99 -15.63 -17.49
C ARG A 114 16.82 -15.45 -19.00
N ALA A 115 16.09 -14.43 -19.41
CA ALA A 115 15.77 -14.16 -20.81
C ALA A 115 16.87 -13.29 -21.48
N ASP A 116 16.76 -13.14 -22.79
CA ASP A 116 17.57 -12.20 -23.54
C ASP A 116 17.41 -10.76 -23.00
N PRO A 117 18.49 -9.96 -22.92
CA PRO A 117 18.45 -8.61 -22.33
C PRO A 117 17.42 -7.65 -22.93
N VAL A 118 17.15 -7.78 -24.24
CA VAL A 118 16.12 -6.96 -24.91
C VAL A 118 14.73 -7.39 -24.45
N PHE A 119 14.49 -8.69 -24.44
CA PHE A 119 13.22 -9.27 -24.00
C PHE A 119 12.97 -8.99 -22.50
N GLU A 120 13.99 -9.14 -21.66
CA GLU A 120 13.96 -8.76 -20.24
C GLU A 120 13.47 -7.31 -20.07
N THR A 121 14.10 -6.37 -20.82
CA THR A 121 13.78 -4.94 -20.73
C THR A 121 12.32 -4.68 -21.14
N VAL A 122 11.87 -5.26 -22.24
CA VAL A 122 10.51 -5.09 -22.75
C VAL A 122 9.48 -5.66 -21.78
N VAL A 123 9.69 -6.88 -21.27
CA VAL A 123 8.77 -7.50 -20.30
C VAL A 123 8.69 -6.69 -19.03
N LYS A 124 9.83 -6.25 -18.49
CA LYS A 124 9.86 -5.41 -17.29
C LYS A 124 9.12 -4.08 -17.50
N ALA A 125 9.32 -3.43 -18.64
CA ALA A 125 8.62 -2.20 -18.97
C ALA A 125 7.10 -2.40 -19.06
N LEU A 126 6.63 -3.44 -19.73
CA LEU A 126 5.20 -3.74 -19.89
C LEU A 126 4.52 -4.08 -18.53
N ILE A 127 5.18 -4.89 -17.70
CA ILE A 127 4.64 -5.28 -16.39
C ILE A 127 4.70 -4.14 -15.36
N PHE A 128 5.65 -3.22 -15.51
CA PHE A 128 5.78 -2.04 -14.63
C PHE A 128 4.81 -0.92 -15.03
N MET A 129 4.43 -0.82 -16.32
CA MET A 129 3.58 0.26 -16.85
C MET A 129 2.28 0.51 -16.04
N PRO A 130 1.51 -0.52 -15.63
CA PRO A 130 0.30 -0.32 -14.84
C PRO A 130 0.47 0.50 -13.58
N MET A 131 1.64 0.43 -12.93
CA MET A 131 1.93 1.18 -11.70
C MET A 131 1.88 2.71 -11.89
N ALA A 132 2.10 3.20 -13.11
CA ALA A 132 2.00 4.63 -13.43
C ALA A 132 0.54 5.14 -13.48
N ILE A 133 -0.44 4.23 -13.50
CA ILE A 133 -1.87 4.57 -13.58
C ILE A 133 -2.39 4.82 -12.15
N SER A 134 -3.20 5.87 -11.96
CA SER A 134 -3.88 6.07 -10.69
C SER A 134 -4.84 4.92 -10.39
N MET A 135 -5.07 4.59 -9.11
CA MET A 135 -6.00 3.53 -8.71
C MET A 135 -7.41 3.72 -9.23
N VAL A 136 -7.89 4.95 -9.23
CA VAL A 136 -9.20 5.29 -9.80
C VAL A 136 -9.20 5.04 -11.32
N GLY A 137 -8.14 5.46 -12.02
CA GLY A 137 -7.96 5.20 -13.45
C GLY A 137 -7.91 3.71 -13.77
N ALA A 138 -7.15 2.93 -12.98
CA ALA A 138 -7.13 1.47 -13.10
C ALA A 138 -8.52 0.86 -12.89
N SER A 139 -9.26 1.35 -11.88
CA SER A 139 -10.64 0.90 -11.64
C SER A 139 -11.57 1.15 -12.85
N VAL A 140 -11.42 2.30 -13.52
CA VAL A 140 -12.19 2.60 -14.74
C VAL A 140 -11.86 1.61 -15.86
N ILE A 141 -10.58 1.31 -16.09
CA ILE A 141 -10.15 0.30 -17.08
C ILE A 141 -10.77 -1.06 -16.74
N TRP A 142 -10.69 -1.48 -15.48
CA TRP A 142 -11.20 -2.78 -15.05
C TRP A 142 -12.75 -2.85 -15.03
N LYS A 143 -13.48 -1.73 -14.97
CA LYS A 143 -14.93 -1.72 -15.24
C LYS A 143 -15.24 -2.26 -16.63
N PHE A 144 -14.47 -1.87 -17.64
CA PHE A 144 -14.63 -2.42 -18.99
C PHE A 144 -14.20 -3.89 -19.08
N VAL A 145 -13.19 -4.31 -18.32
CA VAL A 145 -12.79 -5.72 -18.25
C VAL A 145 -13.91 -6.60 -17.67
N TYR A 146 -14.56 -6.12 -16.60
CA TYR A 146 -15.62 -6.82 -15.87
C TYR A 146 -17.04 -6.50 -16.35
N GLU A 147 -17.19 -5.70 -17.42
CA GLU A 147 -18.51 -5.31 -17.92
C GLU A 147 -19.37 -6.54 -18.18
N PHE A 148 -20.61 -6.46 -17.70
CA PHE A 148 -21.63 -7.50 -17.84
C PHE A 148 -22.86 -6.93 -18.55
N ARG A 149 -23.32 -7.64 -19.58
CA ARG A 149 -24.59 -7.40 -20.23
C ARG A 149 -25.53 -8.58 -20.05
N PRO A 150 -26.85 -8.37 -19.99
CA PRO A 150 -27.80 -9.46 -19.89
C PRO A 150 -27.59 -10.56 -20.95
N PRO A 151 -27.92 -11.82 -20.64
CA PRO A 151 -27.86 -12.90 -21.63
C PRO A 151 -28.66 -12.57 -22.88
N GLY A 152 -28.08 -12.83 -24.06
CA GLY A 152 -28.66 -12.50 -25.36
C GLY A 152 -28.17 -11.16 -25.96
N ALA A 153 -27.56 -10.28 -25.16
CA ALA A 153 -26.86 -9.10 -25.66
C ALA A 153 -25.37 -9.42 -25.92
N GLU A 154 -24.78 -8.73 -26.90
CA GLU A 154 -23.34 -8.84 -27.18
C GLU A 154 -22.51 -8.41 -25.97
N GLN A 155 -21.60 -9.26 -25.51
CA GLN A 155 -20.75 -8.99 -24.38
C GLN A 155 -19.53 -8.18 -24.83
N ILE A 156 -19.41 -6.94 -24.31
CA ILE A 156 -18.27 -6.05 -24.62
C ILE A 156 -17.17 -6.14 -23.55
N GLY A 157 -17.48 -6.64 -22.36
CA GLY A 157 -16.50 -6.83 -21.29
C GLY A 157 -15.51 -7.94 -21.66
N LEU A 158 -14.21 -7.66 -21.52
CA LEU A 158 -13.15 -8.58 -21.92
C LEU A 158 -13.34 -10.00 -21.38
N LEU A 159 -13.59 -10.14 -20.07
CA LEU A 159 -13.77 -11.48 -19.47
C LEU A 159 -15.03 -12.16 -19.98
N ASN A 160 -16.13 -11.43 -20.12
CA ASN A 160 -17.38 -12.01 -20.61
C ASN A 160 -17.32 -12.32 -22.09
N ALA A 161 -16.60 -11.54 -22.91
CA ALA A 161 -16.33 -11.86 -24.31
C ALA A 161 -15.54 -13.19 -24.45
N ILE A 162 -14.50 -13.39 -23.61
CA ILE A 162 -13.73 -14.63 -23.58
C ILE A 162 -14.62 -15.80 -23.13
N VAL A 163 -15.36 -15.65 -22.02
CA VAL A 163 -16.22 -16.72 -21.49
C VAL A 163 -17.29 -17.15 -22.50
N THR A 164 -17.97 -16.18 -23.13
CA THR A 164 -19.00 -16.49 -24.14
C THR A 164 -18.41 -17.01 -25.42
N GLY A 165 -17.23 -16.54 -25.85
CA GLY A 165 -16.49 -17.09 -26.99
C GLY A 165 -16.07 -18.56 -26.82
N LEU A 166 -15.86 -18.98 -25.56
CA LEU A 166 -15.61 -20.38 -25.19
C LEU A 166 -16.89 -21.21 -24.93
N GLY A 167 -18.07 -20.63 -25.22
CA GLY A 167 -19.36 -21.31 -25.02
C GLY A 167 -19.92 -21.25 -23.60
N GLY A 168 -19.30 -20.45 -22.69
CA GLY A 168 -19.77 -20.23 -21.33
C GLY A 168 -20.89 -19.20 -21.27
N LYS A 169 -21.47 -19.03 -20.06
CA LYS A 169 -22.49 -18.02 -19.77
C LYS A 169 -21.84 -16.75 -19.19
N PRO A 170 -22.28 -15.56 -19.61
CA PRO A 170 -21.74 -14.32 -19.06
C PRO A 170 -22.04 -14.21 -17.55
N GLN A 171 -21.10 -13.62 -16.80
CA GLN A 171 -21.16 -13.51 -15.34
C GLN A 171 -21.05 -12.04 -14.92
N ALA A 172 -21.85 -11.67 -13.90
CA ALA A 172 -21.75 -10.36 -13.25
C ALA A 172 -20.67 -10.42 -12.17
N TRP A 173 -19.38 -10.45 -12.55
CA TRP A 173 -18.21 -10.73 -11.73
C TRP A 173 -18.17 -10.02 -10.38
N LEU A 174 -18.59 -8.76 -10.35
CA LEU A 174 -18.59 -7.93 -9.14
C LEU A 174 -19.78 -8.20 -8.20
N LEU A 175 -20.77 -8.99 -8.65
CA LEU A 175 -21.94 -9.35 -7.84
C LEU A 175 -21.85 -10.78 -7.27
N VAL A 176 -20.93 -11.60 -7.78
CA VAL A 176 -20.79 -13.02 -7.40
C VAL A 176 -20.03 -13.15 -6.08
N GLN A 177 -20.76 -13.22 -4.97
CA GLN A 177 -20.15 -13.49 -3.66
C GLN A 177 -19.78 -14.97 -3.51
N PRO A 178 -18.68 -15.30 -2.83
CA PRO A 178 -17.68 -14.44 -2.17
C PRO A 178 -16.53 -14.03 -3.09
N TRP A 179 -16.58 -14.35 -4.38
CA TRP A 179 -15.48 -14.21 -5.33
C TRP A 179 -15.22 -12.75 -5.76
N ASN A 180 -16.23 -11.88 -5.65
CA ASN A 180 -16.16 -10.49 -6.07
C ASN A 180 -14.99 -9.71 -5.43
N THR A 181 -14.67 -9.95 -4.16
CA THR A 181 -13.49 -9.34 -3.52
C THR A 181 -12.19 -9.77 -4.19
N LEU A 182 -12.08 -11.02 -4.68
CA LEU A 182 -10.88 -11.49 -5.40
C LEU A 182 -10.73 -10.79 -6.75
N PHE A 183 -11.82 -10.50 -7.45
CA PHE A 183 -11.79 -9.71 -8.68
C PHE A 183 -11.31 -8.28 -8.42
N LEU A 184 -11.67 -7.67 -7.28
CA LEU A 184 -11.11 -6.37 -6.90
C LEU A 184 -9.62 -6.48 -6.54
N ILE A 185 -9.22 -7.52 -5.82
CA ILE A 185 -7.82 -7.79 -5.47
C ILE A 185 -6.96 -7.93 -6.73
N ALA A 186 -7.48 -8.57 -7.80
CA ALA A 186 -6.76 -8.73 -9.06
C ALA A 186 -6.30 -7.38 -9.66
N ILE A 187 -7.07 -6.31 -9.46
CA ILE A 187 -6.71 -4.96 -9.93
C ILE A 187 -5.44 -4.47 -9.22
N VAL A 188 -5.37 -4.65 -7.89
CA VAL A 188 -4.20 -4.22 -7.12
C VAL A 188 -3.01 -5.13 -7.36
N VAL A 189 -3.23 -6.44 -7.52
CA VAL A 189 -2.17 -7.37 -7.93
C VAL A 189 -1.56 -6.94 -9.25
N TRP A 190 -2.38 -6.60 -10.25
CA TRP A 190 -1.93 -6.09 -11.55
C TRP A 190 -1.09 -4.80 -11.41
N LEU A 191 -1.51 -3.86 -10.54
CA LEU A 191 -0.77 -2.61 -10.29
C LEU A 191 0.55 -2.84 -9.52
N GLN A 192 0.55 -3.73 -8.51
CA GLN A 192 1.66 -3.86 -7.57
C GLN A 192 2.71 -4.91 -8.00
N THR A 193 2.35 -5.83 -8.89
CA THR A 193 3.28 -6.85 -9.40
C THR A 193 4.50 -6.21 -10.06
N GLY A 194 4.31 -5.13 -10.83
CA GLY A 194 5.41 -4.41 -11.49
C GLY A 194 6.40 -3.81 -10.50
N TYR A 195 5.92 -3.19 -9.44
CA TYR A 195 6.75 -2.69 -8.35
C TYR A 195 7.56 -3.81 -7.70
N ALA A 196 6.87 -4.88 -7.29
CA ALA A 196 7.53 -6.03 -6.67
C ALA A 196 8.59 -6.64 -7.58
N MET A 197 8.26 -6.84 -8.85
CA MET A 197 9.16 -7.39 -9.87
C MET A 197 10.46 -6.57 -10.01
N VAL A 198 10.36 -5.25 -10.13
CA VAL A 198 11.54 -4.38 -10.35
C VAL A 198 12.49 -4.44 -9.16
N ILE A 199 11.97 -4.32 -7.94
CA ILE A 199 12.79 -4.33 -6.73
C ILE A 199 13.41 -5.71 -6.50
N ILE A 200 12.64 -6.77 -6.72
CA ILE A 200 13.14 -8.15 -6.57
C ILE A 200 14.17 -8.48 -7.64
N SER A 201 13.97 -8.06 -8.90
CA SER A 201 14.94 -8.26 -9.97
C SER A 201 16.28 -7.57 -9.66
N ALA A 202 16.27 -6.36 -9.10
CA ALA A 202 17.51 -5.72 -8.67
C ALA A 202 18.25 -6.53 -7.59
N ALA A 203 17.50 -7.13 -6.65
CA ALA A 203 18.09 -7.98 -5.61
C ALA A 203 18.62 -9.32 -6.17
N LEU A 204 17.92 -9.93 -7.15
CA LEU A 204 18.36 -11.15 -7.81
C LEU A 204 19.71 -10.94 -8.53
N LYS A 205 19.88 -9.82 -9.21
CA LYS A 205 21.14 -9.45 -9.88
C LYS A 205 22.30 -9.19 -8.90
N GLY A 206 22.01 -8.95 -7.64
CA GLY A 206 22.99 -8.81 -6.56
C GLY A 206 23.46 -10.13 -5.93
N VAL A 207 22.91 -11.27 -6.35
CA VAL A 207 23.34 -12.58 -5.82
C VAL A 207 24.68 -12.98 -6.47
N PRO A 208 25.75 -13.22 -5.68
CA PRO A 208 27.05 -13.62 -6.22
C PRO A 208 26.97 -14.93 -7.01
N ALA A 209 27.58 -14.96 -8.20
CA ALA A 209 27.59 -16.15 -9.06
C ALA A 209 28.25 -17.36 -8.38
N GLU A 210 29.29 -17.09 -7.58
CA GLU A 210 30.04 -18.12 -6.83
C GLU A 210 29.16 -18.92 -5.88
N LEU A 211 28.14 -18.29 -5.26
CA LEU A 211 27.19 -19.00 -4.38
C LEU A 211 26.30 -19.96 -5.20
N LEU A 212 25.92 -19.55 -6.40
CA LEU A 212 25.07 -20.39 -7.28
C LEU A 212 25.86 -21.58 -7.83
N GLU A 213 27.13 -21.35 -8.23
CA GLU A 213 28.04 -22.37 -8.72
C GLU A 213 28.39 -23.38 -7.62
N ALA A 214 28.73 -22.90 -6.41
CA ALA A 214 28.99 -23.79 -5.28
C ALA A 214 27.79 -24.72 -4.98
N GLY A 215 26.57 -24.16 -4.95
CA GLY A 215 25.36 -24.98 -4.77
C GLY A 215 25.15 -26.05 -5.85
N ARG A 216 25.49 -25.73 -7.10
CA ARG A 216 25.44 -26.70 -8.20
C ARG A 216 26.53 -27.79 -8.09
N ILE A 217 27.74 -27.42 -7.70
CA ILE A 217 28.84 -28.35 -7.42
C ILE A 217 28.47 -29.32 -6.29
N ASP A 218 27.77 -28.83 -5.26
CA ASP A 218 27.24 -29.64 -4.15
C ASP A 218 26.06 -30.54 -4.55
N GLY A 219 25.67 -30.55 -5.84
CA GLY A 219 24.62 -31.42 -6.37
C GLY A 219 23.20 -30.88 -6.22
N ALA A 220 23.02 -29.61 -5.86
CA ALA A 220 21.70 -29.00 -5.81
C ALA A 220 21.13 -28.77 -7.23
N ASN A 221 19.88 -29.15 -7.43
CA ASN A 221 19.14 -28.79 -8.66
C ASN A 221 18.70 -27.32 -8.64
N GLU A 222 18.27 -26.78 -9.79
CA GLU A 222 17.91 -25.35 -9.93
C GLU A 222 16.81 -24.89 -8.95
N LEU A 223 15.84 -25.73 -8.62
CA LEU A 223 14.81 -25.42 -7.62
C LEU A 223 15.41 -25.35 -6.20
N GLN A 224 16.33 -26.24 -5.91
CA GLN A 224 17.03 -26.23 -4.62
C GLN A 224 17.94 -24.99 -4.50
N VAL A 225 18.69 -24.66 -5.54
CA VAL A 225 19.50 -23.42 -5.60
C VAL A 225 18.58 -22.22 -5.37
N PHE A 226 17.44 -22.15 -6.07
CA PHE A 226 16.50 -21.04 -5.93
C PHE A 226 15.94 -20.91 -4.51
N PHE A 227 15.34 -21.97 -3.96
CA PHE A 227 14.68 -21.90 -2.64
C PHE A 227 15.64 -21.93 -1.45
N LYS A 228 16.82 -22.57 -1.59
CA LYS A 228 17.76 -22.72 -0.46
C LYS A 228 18.89 -21.69 -0.49
N ILE A 229 19.20 -21.06 -1.61
CA ILE A 229 20.29 -20.09 -1.73
C ILE A 229 19.73 -18.71 -2.12
N VAL A 230 19.06 -18.60 -3.28
CA VAL A 230 18.60 -17.30 -3.82
C VAL A 230 17.56 -16.64 -2.92
N VAL A 231 16.45 -17.33 -2.62
CA VAL A 231 15.35 -16.77 -1.80
C VAL A 231 15.82 -16.38 -0.40
N PRO A 232 16.63 -17.18 0.33
CA PRO A 232 17.21 -16.77 1.60
C PRO A 232 18.15 -15.56 1.48
N TYR A 233 18.93 -15.47 0.40
CA TYR A 233 19.85 -14.34 0.16
C TYR A 233 19.08 -13.02 -0.01
N ILE A 234 18.02 -13.02 -0.82
CA ILE A 234 17.20 -11.82 -1.09
C ILE A 234 16.08 -11.61 -0.05
N ARG A 235 16.05 -12.41 1.04
CA ARG A 235 14.99 -12.35 2.07
C ARG A 235 14.71 -10.95 2.58
N GLY A 236 15.77 -10.16 2.79
CA GLY A 236 15.64 -8.77 3.23
C GLY A 236 14.80 -7.94 2.27
N THR A 237 15.09 -8.04 0.98
CA THR A 237 14.32 -7.35 -0.07
C THR A 237 12.87 -7.86 -0.16
N LEU A 238 12.66 -9.18 -0.08
CA LEU A 238 11.30 -9.74 -0.10
C LEU A 238 10.45 -9.21 1.05
N VAL A 239 11.02 -9.10 2.25
CA VAL A 239 10.32 -8.53 3.40
C VAL A 239 10.03 -7.05 3.19
N THR A 240 10.98 -6.27 2.70
CA THR A 240 10.80 -4.83 2.41
C THR A 240 9.68 -4.61 1.39
N VAL A 241 9.71 -5.34 0.28
CA VAL A 241 8.66 -5.28 -0.76
C VAL A 241 7.30 -5.69 -0.19
N SER A 242 7.25 -6.82 0.54
CA SER A 242 6.01 -7.29 1.18
C SER A 242 5.44 -6.25 2.13
N THR A 243 6.28 -5.64 2.97
CA THR A 243 5.85 -4.62 3.94
C THR A 243 5.30 -3.38 3.23
N THR A 244 5.91 -2.95 2.14
CA THR A 244 5.42 -1.83 1.33
C THR A 244 4.04 -2.14 0.74
N VAL A 245 3.87 -3.33 0.15
CA VAL A 245 2.57 -3.76 -0.40
C VAL A 245 1.52 -3.92 0.70
N ILE A 246 1.88 -4.43 1.88
CA ILE A 246 1.00 -4.51 3.06
C ILE A 246 0.52 -3.12 3.48
N LEU A 247 1.42 -2.15 3.62
CA LEU A 247 1.07 -0.78 3.99
C LEU A 247 0.11 -0.14 2.98
N PHE A 248 0.26 -0.49 1.71
CA PHE A 248 -0.61 -0.03 0.64
C PHE A 248 -1.99 -0.69 0.69
N THR A 249 -2.05 -2.01 0.84
CA THR A 249 -3.29 -2.78 0.90
C THR A 249 -4.08 -2.59 2.19
N LEU A 250 -3.43 -2.31 3.31
CA LEU A 250 -4.09 -2.11 4.60
C LEU A 250 -5.09 -0.94 4.57
N LYS A 251 -4.77 0.11 3.84
CA LYS A 251 -5.59 1.31 3.65
C LYS A 251 -6.28 1.38 2.29
N ILE A 252 -6.53 0.21 1.68
CA ILE A 252 -7.21 0.15 0.38
C ILE A 252 -8.58 0.82 0.44
N PHE A 253 -8.82 1.74 -0.45
CA PHE A 253 -10.03 2.54 -0.54
C PHE A 253 -10.49 2.71 -1.99
N ASP A 254 -9.62 3.28 -2.84
CA ASP A 254 -9.97 3.78 -4.17
C ASP A 254 -10.62 2.71 -5.07
N VAL A 255 -10.07 1.50 -5.11
CA VAL A 255 -10.59 0.40 -5.91
C VAL A 255 -11.98 -0.01 -5.42
N VAL A 256 -12.14 -0.20 -4.11
CA VAL A 256 -13.42 -0.62 -3.52
C VAL A 256 -14.48 0.46 -3.74
N GLN A 257 -14.14 1.73 -3.44
CA GLN A 257 -15.05 2.86 -3.61
C GLN A 257 -15.45 3.05 -5.07
N SER A 258 -14.51 2.94 -6.02
CA SER A 258 -14.76 3.16 -7.44
C SER A 258 -15.52 2.02 -8.11
N MET A 259 -15.28 0.77 -7.70
CA MET A 259 -15.87 -0.42 -8.35
C MET A 259 -17.23 -0.79 -7.80
N THR A 260 -17.38 -0.87 -6.47
CA THR A 260 -18.57 -1.39 -5.79
C THR A 260 -19.16 -0.44 -4.76
N GLY A 261 -18.40 0.58 -4.35
CA GLY A 261 -18.78 1.45 -3.23
C GLY A 261 -18.86 0.73 -1.88
N GLY A 262 -18.23 -0.46 -1.76
CA GLY A 262 -18.30 -1.33 -0.60
C GLY A 262 -19.55 -2.23 -0.54
N ASN A 263 -20.42 -2.19 -1.57
CA ASN A 263 -21.59 -3.04 -1.65
C ASN A 263 -21.22 -4.50 -1.99
N PHE A 264 -22.23 -5.38 -1.94
CA PHE A 264 -22.11 -6.80 -2.31
C PHE A 264 -21.06 -7.58 -1.50
N GLY A 265 -20.85 -7.19 -0.22
CA GLY A 265 -19.92 -7.88 0.66
C GLY A 265 -18.44 -7.53 0.42
N THR A 266 -18.14 -6.43 -0.27
CA THR A 266 -16.78 -5.98 -0.59
C THR A 266 -16.25 -4.87 0.33
N GLN A 267 -17.00 -4.54 1.40
CA GLN A 267 -16.64 -3.44 2.29
C GLN A 267 -15.25 -3.63 2.92
N VAL A 268 -14.53 -2.52 3.07
CA VAL A 268 -13.21 -2.45 3.70
C VAL A 268 -13.17 -1.30 4.71
N ILE A 269 -12.24 -1.36 5.67
CA ILE A 269 -12.20 -0.43 6.81
C ILE A 269 -12.12 1.03 6.35
N ALA A 270 -11.26 1.35 5.38
CA ALA A 270 -11.11 2.71 4.88
C ALA A 270 -12.37 3.21 4.15
N ASN A 271 -13.11 2.32 3.47
CA ASN A 271 -14.36 2.68 2.81
C ASN A 271 -15.51 2.82 3.82
N GLU A 272 -15.53 2.02 4.88
CA GLU A 272 -16.49 2.20 5.97
C GLU A 272 -16.24 3.50 6.73
N GLN A 273 -14.98 3.85 7.00
CA GLN A 273 -14.59 5.15 7.57
C GLN A 273 -15.14 6.31 6.71
N TYR A 274 -14.95 6.25 5.40
CA TYR A 274 -15.49 7.24 4.48
C TYR A 274 -17.02 7.29 4.51
N THR A 275 -17.67 6.13 4.55
CA THR A 275 -19.13 6.03 4.59
C THR A 275 -19.68 6.67 5.87
N GLN A 276 -19.09 6.38 7.03
CA GLN A 276 -19.52 6.97 8.30
C GLN A 276 -19.31 8.48 8.33
N MET A 277 -18.14 8.96 7.87
CA MET A 277 -17.78 10.37 7.94
C MET A 277 -18.52 11.25 6.91
N PHE A 278 -18.62 10.79 5.66
CA PHE A 278 -19.08 11.64 4.55
C PHE A 278 -20.46 11.29 3.98
N ARG A 279 -20.98 10.07 4.23
CA ARG A 279 -22.33 9.69 3.79
C ARG A 279 -23.33 9.68 4.93
N ALA A 280 -22.93 9.12 6.09
CA ALA A 280 -23.76 9.09 7.29
C ALA A 280 -23.61 10.34 8.17
N PHE A 281 -22.62 11.21 7.87
CA PHE A 281 -22.29 12.41 8.63
C PHE A 281 -22.07 12.12 10.13
N ASN A 282 -21.55 10.93 10.43
CA ASN A 282 -21.22 10.52 11.78
C ASN A 282 -19.71 10.68 12.00
N TYR A 283 -19.31 11.87 12.41
CA TYR A 283 -17.90 12.23 12.60
C TYR A 283 -17.25 11.43 13.72
N GLY A 284 -17.97 11.11 14.80
CA GLY A 284 -17.45 10.31 15.90
C GLY A 284 -17.06 8.89 15.46
N ARG A 285 -17.97 8.16 14.78
CA ARG A 285 -17.66 6.82 14.24
C ARG A 285 -16.58 6.85 13.17
N GLY A 286 -16.67 7.80 12.22
CA GLY A 286 -15.65 7.96 11.20
C GLY A 286 -14.26 8.19 11.78
N SER A 287 -14.16 9.01 12.85
CA SER A 287 -12.92 9.26 13.58
C SER A 287 -12.44 8.02 14.35
N ALA A 288 -13.33 7.28 15.01
CA ALA A 288 -12.95 6.05 15.71
C ALA A 288 -12.39 4.99 14.74
N ILE A 289 -13.01 4.82 13.58
CA ILE A 289 -12.53 3.90 12.54
C ILE A 289 -11.16 4.36 11.99
N ALA A 290 -10.95 5.67 11.81
CA ALA A 290 -9.66 6.20 11.40
C ALA A 290 -8.56 5.91 12.45
N VAL A 291 -8.87 6.02 13.75
CA VAL A 291 -7.96 5.62 14.84
C VAL A 291 -7.67 4.12 14.81
N VAL A 292 -8.67 3.28 14.57
CA VAL A 292 -8.47 1.82 14.42
C VAL A 292 -7.52 1.51 13.27
N LEU A 293 -7.70 2.17 12.11
CA LEU A 293 -6.77 2.04 10.98
C LEU A 293 -5.35 2.49 11.33
N LEU A 294 -5.21 3.62 12.02
CA LEU A 294 -3.91 4.12 12.45
C LEU A 294 -3.20 3.11 13.36
N ILE A 295 -3.92 2.55 14.34
CA ILE A 295 -3.38 1.53 15.25
C ILE A 295 -2.98 0.26 14.47
N ALA A 296 -3.76 -0.16 13.48
CA ALA A 296 -3.45 -1.33 12.66
C ALA A 296 -2.17 -1.15 11.80
N VAL A 297 -1.82 0.08 11.45
CA VAL A 297 -0.59 0.40 10.69
C VAL A 297 0.66 0.35 11.58
N ILE A 298 0.56 0.69 12.87
CA ILE A 298 1.71 0.81 13.80
C ILE A 298 2.59 -0.46 13.84
N PRO A 299 2.06 -1.68 14.01
CA PRO A 299 2.88 -2.89 14.05
C PRO A 299 3.69 -3.11 12.77
N VAL A 300 3.08 -2.81 11.61
CA VAL A 300 3.73 -2.97 10.30
C VAL A 300 4.86 -1.95 10.15
N MET A 301 4.63 -0.69 10.54
CA MET A 301 5.67 0.35 10.55
C MET A 301 6.80 0.01 11.51
N TYR A 302 6.50 -0.44 12.72
CA TYR A 302 7.49 -0.83 13.71
C TYR A 302 8.39 -1.97 13.19
N TYR A 303 7.79 -2.99 12.58
CA TYR A 303 8.53 -4.09 11.97
C TYR A 303 9.46 -3.61 10.86
N ASN A 304 8.97 -2.71 9.99
CA ASN A 304 9.76 -2.14 8.90
C ASN A 304 10.95 -1.33 9.42
N LEU A 305 10.74 -0.45 10.40
CA LEU A 305 11.81 0.34 11.02
C LEU A 305 12.88 -0.54 11.66
N ARG A 306 12.46 -1.57 12.40
CA ARG A 306 13.39 -2.52 13.04
C ARG A 306 14.23 -3.29 12.01
N GLN A 307 13.64 -3.65 10.89
CA GLN A 307 14.40 -4.32 9.83
C GLN A 307 15.40 -3.39 9.15
N PHE A 308 15.01 -2.14 8.90
CA PHE A 308 15.90 -1.13 8.33
C PHE A 308 17.13 -0.88 9.23
N SER A 309 16.93 -0.71 10.54
CA SER A 309 18.03 -0.54 11.51
C SER A 309 19.02 -1.71 11.47
N ARG A 310 18.54 -2.94 11.39
CA ARG A 310 19.41 -4.13 11.30
C ARG A 310 20.24 -4.20 10.01
N GLN A 311 19.73 -3.67 8.90
CA GLN A 311 20.50 -3.61 7.66
C GLN A 311 21.60 -2.54 7.71
N THR A 312 21.34 -1.43 8.42
CA THR A 312 22.32 -0.35 8.59
C THR A 312 23.47 -0.72 9.57
N GLU A 313 23.20 -1.59 10.54
CA GLU A 313 24.23 -2.10 11.48
C GLU A 313 25.12 -3.20 10.88
N ALA A 314 24.73 -3.78 9.74
CA ALA A 314 25.48 -4.86 9.08
C ALA A 314 26.50 -4.34 8.03
N PHE A 315 26.58 -3.03 7.81
CA PHE A 315 27.58 -2.31 7.03
C PHE A 315 28.45 -1.41 7.91
#